data_249ca5916aaedf6d8250429f2e9607bd
#
_entry.id   249ca5916aaedf6d8250429f2e9607bd
#
_cell.length_a   1.000
_cell.length_b   1.000
_cell.length_c   1.000
_cell.angle_alpha   90.00
_cell.angle_beta   90.00
_cell.angle_gamma   90.00
#
_symmetry.space_group_name_H-M   'P 1'
#
loop_
_entity.id
_entity.type
_entity.pdbx_description
1 polymer ?
#
loop_
_entity_poly.entity_id
_entity_poly.type
_entity_poly.pdbx_seq_one_letter_code
_entity_poly.pdbx_strand_id
1 'polypeptide(L)'
;MLSSDPPSAPSLEISNAIARLHKQYVGRGPTNVRTSIDGELVVCLLEGGHTRAEQTLDETDKGYVVAAGRLGLQEAMGDEMIEAVQSVLGRPVRSLMSANDVEHDLQVEVFVLEPESS
;
A
#
# COMPACT_ATOMS: atom_id res chain seq x y z
N MET A 1 -5.05 14.75 -7.98
CA MET A 1 -3.70 14.46 -8.48
C MET A 1 -2.73 14.42 -7.33
N LEU A 2 -1.81 13.46 -7.33
CA LEU A 2 -0.84 13.33 -6.26
C LEU A 2 0.20 14.45 -6.35
N SER A 3 0.66 14.90 -5.18
CA SER A 3 1.68 15.93 -5.09
C SER A 3 3.02 15.41 -5.59
N SER A 4 3.78 16.26 -6.29
CA SER A 4 5.17 15.98 -6.66
C SER A 4 6.17 16.58 -5.68
N ASP A 5 5.69 17.16 -4.57
CA ASP A 5 6.55 17.72 -3.54
C ASP A 5 7.43 16.65 -2.89
N PRO A 6 8.58 17.04 -2.32
CA PRO A 6 9.41 16.10 -1.56
C PRO A 6 8.62 15.44 -0.44
N PRO A 7 8.93 14.18 -0.09
CA PRO A 7 8.23 13.49 0.99
C PRO A 7 8.34 14.25 2.31
N SER A 8 7.23 14.34 3.03
CA SER A 8 7.22 14.84 4.40
C SER A 8 7.62 13.75 5.39
N ALA A 9 7.95 14.12 6.64
CA ALA A 9 8.25 13.12 7.66
C ALA A 9 7.09 12.15 7.88
N PRO A 10 5.80 12.60 7.98
CA PRO A 10 4.68 11.67 8.08
C PRO A 10 4.55 10.73 6.89
N SER A 11 4.76 11.22 5.67
CA SER A 11 4.66 10.37 4.49
C SER A 11 5.75 9.30 4.47
N LEU A 12 6.97 9.63 4.90
CA LEU A 12 8.05 8.66 5.03
C LEU A 12 7.77 7.62 6.12
N GLU A 13 7.22 8.05 7.24
CA GLU A 13 6.85 7.14 8.32
C GLU A 13 5.80 6.14 7.86
N ILE A 14 4.81 6.59 7.11
CA ILE A 14 3.77 5.73 6.54
C ILE A 14 4.40 4.77 5.54
N SER A 15 5.22 5.26 4.61
CA SER A 15 5.90 4.42 3.63
C SER A 15 6.70 3.30 4.30
N ASN A 16 7.45 3.64 5.34
CA ASN A 16 8.25 2.66 6.07
C ASN A 16 7.39 1.64 6.80
N ALA A 17 6.30 2.06 7.41
CA ALA A 17 5.38 1.16 8.09
C ALA A 17 4.72 0.18 7.11
N ILE A 18 4.26 0.67 5.98
CA ILE A 18 3.64 -0.17 4.94
C ILE A 18 4.66 -1.17 4.38
N ALA A 19 5.90 -0.73 4.14
CA ALA A 19 6.95 -1.61 3.65
C ALA A 19 7.26 -2.73 4.65
N ARG A 20 7.32 -2.42 5.95
CA ARG A 20 7.56 -3.43 7.00
C ARG A 20 6.42 -4.46 7.07
N LEU A 21 5.18 -4.00 6.98
CA LEU A 21 4.02 -4.90 6.98
C LEU A 21 4.06 -5.84 5.77
N HIS A 22 4.37 -5.31 4.60
CA HIS A 22 4.49 -6.14 3.39
C HIS A 22 5.57 -7.20 3.56
N LYS A 23 6.74 -6.82 4.07
CA LYS A 23 7.82 -7.77 4.30
C LYS A 23 7.40 -8.85 5.31
N GLN A 24 6.67 -8.48 6.34
CA GLN A 24 6.20 -9.40 7.37
C GLN A 24 5.21 -10.43 6.80
N TYR A 25 4.24 -9.99 6.00
CA TYR A 25 3.17 -10.85 5.49
C TYR A 25 3.57 -11.62 4.23
N VAL A 26 4.35 -11.00 3.36
CA VAL A 26 4.69 -11.58 2.05
C VAL A 26 6.06 -12.26 2.08
N GLY A 27 6.92 -11.90 3.04
CA GLY A 27 8.28 -12.41 3.14
C GLY A 27 9.28 -11.62 2.31
N ARG A 28 8.81 -10.67 1.50
CA ARG A 28 9.64 -9.80 0.68
C ARG A 28 9.04 -8.41 0.65
N GLY A 29 9.84 -7.39 0.93
CA GLY A 29 9.38 -6.01 0.86
C GLY A 29 9.36 -5.48 -0.57
N PRO A 30 8.55 -4.44 -0.84
CA PRO A 30 8.58 -3.76 -2.12
C PRO A 30 9.91 -3.05 -2.33
N THR A 31 10.26 -2.80 -3.59
CA THR A 31 11.48 -2.07 -3.95
C THR A 31 11.36 -0.60 -3.55
N ASN A 32 10.18 -0.04 -3.68
CA ASN A 32 9.93 1.36 -3.37
C ASN A 32 8.48 1.55 -2.90
N VAL A 33 8.30 2.41 -1.90
CA VAL A 33 6.97 2.84 -1.46
C VAL A 33 6.97 4.36 -1.43
N ARG A 34 6.00 4.95 -2.12
CA ARG A 34 5.79 6.41 -2.11
C ARG A 34 4.44 6.72 -1.52
N THR A 35 4.41 7.65 -0.58
CA THR A 35 3.18 8.07 0.07
C THR A 35 2.94 9.55 -0.20
N SER A 36 1.73 9.88 -0.61
CA SER A 36 1.26 11.25 -0.76
C SER A 36 0.10 11.48 0.18
N ILE A 37 0.10 12.64 0.83
CA ILE A 37 -0.94 13.07 1.74
C ILE A 37 -1.51 14.38 1.21
N ASP A 38 -2.81 14.39 0.96
CA ASP A 38 -3.51 15.58 0.45
C ASP A 38 -4.87 15.67 1.14
N GLY A 39 -4.95 16.51 2.17
CA GLY A 39 -6.17 16.66 2.95
C GLY A 39 -6.56 15.36 3.62
N GLU A 40 -7.70 14.81 3.21
CA GLU A 40 -8.23 13.55 3.74
C GLU A 40 -7.76 12.33 2.96
N LEU A 41 -6.96 12.54 1.91
CA LEU A 41 -6.52 11.46 1.04
C LEU A 41 -5.07 11.09 1.31
N VAL A 42 -4.83 9.82 1.58
CA VAL A 42 -3.49 9.26 1.74
C VAL A 42 -3.34 8.13 0.73
N VAL A 43 -2.36 8.25 -0.14
CA VAL A 43 -2.12 7.25 -1.19
C VAL A 43 -0.71 6.71 -1.06
N CYS A 44 -0.61 5.38 -0.94
CA CYS A 44 0.67 4.68 -0.95
C CYS A 44 0.78 3.88 -2.25
N LEU A 45 1.81 4.18 -3.03
CA LEU A 45 2.13 3.41 -4.23
C LEU A 45 3.34 2.53 -3.92
N LEU A 46 3.15 1.22 -4.09
CA LEU A 46 4.19 0.22 -3.86
C LEU A 46 4.67 -0.31 -5.21
N GLU A 47 5.96 -0.29 -5.42
CA GLU A 47 6.59 -0.77 -6.64
C GLU A 47 7.53 -1.93 -6.34
N GLY A 48 7.54 -2.93 -7.21
CA GLY A 48 8.37 -4.11 -7.04
C GLY A 48 7.79 -5.07 -6.01
N GLY A 49 8.58 -6.06 -5.64
CA GLY A 49 8.18 -7.00 -4.61
C GLY A 49 7.58 -8.30 -5.13
N HIS A 50 7.56 -8.52 -6.45
CA HIS A 50 7.22 -9.83 -7.00
C HIS A 50 8.10 -10.90 -6.35
N THR A 51 7.49 -11.94 -5.82
CA THR A 51 8.21 -13.14 -5.43
C THR A 51 8.55 -13.92 -6.69
N ARG A 52 9.49 -14.87 -6.58
CA ARG A 52 9.83 -15.72 -7.71
C ARG A 52 8.62 -16.54 -8.17
N ALA A 53 7.82 -17.02 -7.23
CA ALA A 53 6.62 -17.76 -7.54
C ALA A 53 5.60 -16.89 -8.30
N GLU A 54 5.40 -15.66 -7.86
CA GLU A 54 4.51 -14.72 -8.53
C GLU A 54 4.98 -14.40 -9.95
N GLN A 55 6.28 -14.19 -10.11
CA GLN A 55 6.87 -13.93 -11.41
C GLN A 55 6.64 -15.10 -12.38
N THR A 56 6.82 -16.33 -11.90
CA THR A 56 6.56 -17.53 -12.68
C THR A 56 5.10 -17.62 -13.12
N LEU A 57 4.18 -17.32 -12.21
CA LEU A 57 2.74 -17.33 -12.52
C LEU A 57 2.37 -16.27 -13.55
N ASP A 58 2.93 -15.07 -13.42
CA ASP A 58 2.66 -13.99 -14.36
C ASP A 58 3.19 -14.31 -15.77
N GLU A 59 4.40 -14.86 -15.84
CA GLU A 59 5.04 -15.24 -17.11
C GLU A 59 4.33 -16.40 -17.83
N THR A 60 3.52 -17.18 -17.12
CA THR A 60 2.81 -18.33 -17.65
C THR A 60 1.30 -18.09 -17.79
N ASP A 61 0.90 -16.84 -17.99
CA ASP A 61 -0.50 -16.41 -18.16
C ASP A 61 -1.40 -16.70 -16.95
N LYS A 62 -0.80 -16.76 -15.76
CA LYS A 62 -1.52 -16.99 -14.51
C LYS A 62 -1.43 -15.79 -13.56
N GLY A 63 -1.27 -14.60 -14.14
CA GLY A 63 -1.25 -13.35 -13.37
C GLY A 63 -2.50 -13.13 -12.54
N TYR A 64 -3.64 -13.70 -12.97
CA TYR A 64 -4.89 -13.63 -12.20
C TYR A 64 -4.77 -14.32 -10.82
N VAL A 65 -3.93 -15.34 -10.72
CA VAL A 65 -3.67 -16.01 -9.42
C VAL A 65 -2.88 -15.08 -8.52
N VAL A 66 -1.90 -14.37 -9.09
CA VAL A 66 -1.11 -13.38 -8.35
C VAL A 66 -2.01 -12.26 -7.86
N ALA A 67 -2.87 -11.72 -8.74
CA ALA A 67 -3.78 -10.64 -8.39
C ALA A 67 -4.72 -11.04 -7.24
N ALA A 68 -5.29 -12.23 -7.29
CA ALA A 68 -6.17 -12.74 -6.24
C ALA A 68 -5.41 -12.91 -4.91
N GLY A 69 -4.18 -13.46 -4.97
CA GLY A 69 -3.34 -13.64 -3.79
C GLY A 69 -2.96 -12.31 -3.14
N ARG A 70 -2.59 -11.31 -3.95
CA ARG A 70 -2.26 -9.97 -3.44
C ARG A 70 -3.45 -9.31 -2.79
N LEU A 71 -4.63 -9.41 -3.41
CA LEU A 71 -5.85 -8.85 -2.83
C LEU A 71 -6.16 -9.50 -1.48
N GLY A 72 -6.02 -10.82 -1.38
CA GLY A 72 -6.22 -11.53 -0.13
C GLY A 72 -5.24 -11.08 0.96
N LEU A 73 -3.98 -10.88 0.61
CA LEU A 73 -2.96 -10.37 1.55
C LEU A 73 -3.26 -8.93 1.97
N GLN A 74 -3.68 -8.08 1.02
CA GLN A 74 -4.06 -6.70 1.33
C GLN A 74 -5.24 -6.66 2.30
N GLU A 75 -6.23 -7.52 2.11
CA GLU A 75 -7.34 -7.65 3.04
C GLU A 75 -6.87 -8.12 4.43
N ALA A 76 -5.97 -9.09 4.46
CA ALA A 76 -5.42 -9.61 5.73
C ALA A 76 -4.62 -8.53 6.49
N MET A 77 -3.91 -7.68 5.77
CA MET A 77 -3.11 -6.60 6.36
C MET A 77 -3.91 -5.34 6.66
N GLY A 78 -5.16 -5.25 6.21
CA GLY A 78 -5.93 -4.01 6.18
C GLY A 78 -5.98 -3.29 7.53
N ASP A 79 -6.33 -4.01 8.59
CA ASP A 79 -6.45 -3.41 9.91
C ASP A 79 -5.12 -2.85 10.41
N GLU A 80 -4.03 -3.55 10.18
CA GLU A 80 -2.70 -3.09 10.60
C GLU A 80 -2.23 -1.89 9.77
N MET A 81 -2.55 -1.86 8.48
CA MET A 81 -2.25 -0.70 7.64
C MET A 81 -3.03 0.53 8.10
N ILE A 82 -4.30 0.36 8.41
CA ILE A 82 -5.15 1.44 8.94
C ILE A 82 -4.56 1.95 10.25
N GLU A 83 -4.23 1.06 11.16
CA GLU A 83 -3.64 1.44 12.44
C GLU A 83 -2.34 2.21 12.27
N ALA A 84 -1.49 1.79 11.33
CA ALA A 84 -0.23 2.49 11.06
C ALA A 84 -0.47 3.93 10.60
N VAL A 85 -1.41 4.14 9.69
CA VAL A 85 -1.75 5.49 9.20
C VAL A 85 -2.35 6.33 10.31
N GLN A 86 -3.27 5.77 11.09
CA GLN A 86 -3.89 6.48 12.22
C GLN A 86 -2.87 6.88 13.26
N SER A 87 -1.90 5.99 13.55
CA SER A 87 -0.85 6.26 14.52
C SER A 87 0.05 7.41 14.09
N VAL A 88 0.42 7.45 12.81
CA VAL A 88 1.29 8.52 12.29
C VAL A 88 0.57 9.86 12.23
N LEU A 89 -0.68 9.87 11.75
CA LEU A 89 -1.40 11.13 11.48
C LEU A 89 -2.26 11.60 12.64
N GLY A 90 -2.54 10.74 13.62
CA GLY A 90 -3.43 11.09 14.72
C GLY A 90 -4.86 11.34 14.28
N ARG A 91 -5.28 10.71 13.17
CA ARG A 91 -6.60 10.89 12.58
C ARG A 91 -7.20 9.54 12.23
N PRO A 92 -8.51 9.35 12.44
CA PRO A 92 -9.14 8.08 12.08
C PRO A 92 -9.28 7.90 10.58
N VAL A 93 -9.09 6.68 10.12
CA VAL A 93 -9.28 6.29 8.73
C VAL A 93 -10.73 5.85 8.54
N ARG A 94 -11.40 6.42 7.56
CA ARG A 94 -12.77 6.10 7.20
C ARG A 94 -12.85 4.89 6.28
N SER A 95 -11.91 4.76 5.36
CA SER A 95 -11.95 3.71 4.35
C SER A 95 -10.54 3.40 3.84
N LEU A 96 -10.32 2.14 3.51
CA LEU A 96 -9.12 1.68 2.83
C LEU A 96 -9.54 0.92 1.58
N MET A 97 -8.98 1.31 0.45
CA MET A 97 -9.19 0.63 -0.83
C MET A 97 -7.84 0.22 -1.39
N SER A 98 -7.78 -0.98 -1.96
CA SER A 98 -6.55 -1.55 -2.49
C SER A 98 -6.75 -1.98 -3.92
N ALA A 99 -5.70 -1.83 -4.73
CA ALA A 99 -5.72 -2.29 -6.10
C ALA A 99 -4.32 -2.78 -6.50
N ASN A 100 -4.28 -3.57 -7.57
CA ASN A 100 -3.05 -4.17 -8.08
C ASN A 100 -2.98 -4.10 -9.58
N ASP A 101 -1.78 -3.82 -10.09
CA ASP A 101 -1.42 -4.00 -11.48
C ASP A 101 -0.27 -5.01 -11.50
N VAL A 102 -0.59 -6.27 -11.73
CA VAL A 102 0.39 -7.36 -11.67
C VAL A 102 1.41 -7.26 -12.79
N GLU A 103 0.97 -6.87 -13.98
CA GLU A 103 1.85 -6.74 -15.15
C GLU A 103 3.01 -5.78 -14.90
N HIS A 104 2.72 -4.66 -14.23
CA HIS A 104 3.73 -3.64 -13.93
C HIS A 104 4.30 -3.73 -12.54
N ASP A 105 3.92 -4.76 -11.78
CA ASP A 105 4.34 -4.97 -10.38
C ASP A 105 4.08 -3.74 -9.51
N LEU A 106 2.85 -3.24 -9.58
CA LEU A 106 2.40 -2.09 -8.81
C LEU A 106 1.25 -2.49 -7.89
N GLN A 107 1.24 -1.92 -6.72
CA GLN A 107 0.12 -2.00 -5.78
C GLN A 107 -0.17 -0.60 -5.27
N VAL A 108 -1.43 -0.33 -4.98
CA VAL A 108 -1.82 0.95 -4.39
C VAL A 108 -2.72 0.71 -3.19
N GLU A 109 -2.49 1.49 -2.14
CA GLU A 109 -3.35 1.55 -0.95
C GLU A 109 -3.86 2.97 -0.84
N VAL A 110 -5.18 3.13 -0.83
CA VAL A 110 -5.83 4.44 -0.74
C VAL A 110 -6.58 4.52 0.59
N PHE A 111 -6.14 5.41 1.46
CA PHE A 111 -6.79 5.65 2.74
C PHE A 111 -7.55 6.97 2.66
N VAL A 112 -8.81 6.92 3.01
CA VAL A 112 -9.63 8.13 3.14
C VAL A 112 -9.84 8.37 4.62
N LEU A 113 -9.39 9.53 5.10
CA LEU A 113 -9.51 9.90 6.50
C LEU A 113 -10.89 10.45 6.78
N GLU A 114 -11.32 10.35 8.04
CA GLU A 114 -12.52 11.05 8.46
C GLU A 114 -12.31 12.56 8.34
N PRO A 115 -13.35 13.33 7.97
CA PRO A 115 -13.23 14.78 7.93
C PRO A 115 -12.83 15.32 9.31
N GLU A 116 -12.02 16.37 9.32
CA GLU A 116 -11.68 17.04 10.56
C GLU A 116 -12.91 17.74 11.13
N SER A 117 -13.11 17.57 12.44
CA SER A 117 -14.16 18.29 13.14
C SER A 117 -13.77 19.77 13.25
N SER A 118 -14.67 20.64 12.91
CA SER A 118 -14.47 22.09 13.08
C SER A 118 -14.81 22.52 14.51
#